data_67b0a599427f8658ae5aa89527b35d7b
#
_entry.id   67b0a599427f8658ae5aa89527b35d7b
#
_cell.length_a   1.000
_cell.length_b   1.000
_cell.length_c   1.000
_cell.angle_alpha   90.00
_cell.angle_beta   90.00
_cell.angle_gamma   90.00
#
_symmetry.space_group_name_H-M   'P 1'
#
loop_
_entity.id
_entity.type
_entity.pdbx_description
1 polymer ?
#
loop_
_entity_poly.entity_id
_entity_poly.type
_entity_poly.pdbx_seq_one_letter_code
_entity_poly.pdbx_strand_id
1 'polypeptide(L)'
;MDIQSIMTPNPKACPRNASLSQIAQMMRDEDIGEVPIVREDGGKKLVGVVTDRDIVVRAVAEGENPSRITAEDCMTSPAISCGENASLEECARMMASHRIRRMPIVDSSGSLCGIVAQADLQATDARSLKEEVANRVSTPH
;
A
#
# COMPACT_ATOMS: atom_id res chain seq x y z
N MET A 1 12.23 12.13 9.94
CA MET A 1 10.97 12.12 9.17
C MET A 1 10.22 10.84 9.48
N ASP A 2 8.98 10.93 9.82
CA ASP A 2 8.18 9.76 10.18
C ASP A 2 7.27 9.33 9.01
N ILE A 3 6.61 8.19 9.17
CA ILE A 3 5.71 7.63 8.16
C ILE A 3 4.58 8.61 7.83
N GLN A 4 4.03 9.27 8.85
CA GLN A 4 2.90 10.18 8.66
C GLN A 4 3.24 11.37 7.78
N SER A 5 4.52 11.77 7.75
CA SER A 5 5.00 12.88 6.89
C SER A 5 5.03 12.52 5.41
N ILE A 6 5.19 11.25 5.07
CA ILE A 6 5.36 10.83 3.67
C ILE A 6 4.22 9.98 3.14
N MET A 7 3.37 9.42 3.99
CA MET A 7 2.25 8.61 3.53
C MET A 7 1.20 9.47 2.82
N THR A 8 0.51 8.87 1.86
CA THR A 8 -0.70 9.44 1.31
C THR A 8 -1.84 9.11 2.28
N PRO A 9 -2.49 10.13 2.88
CA PRO A 9 -3.59 9.87 3.82
C PRO A 9 -4.87 9.49 3.11
N ASN A 10 -5.76 8.82 3.81
CA ASN A 10 -7.07 8.41 3.31
C ASN A 10 -7.00 7.71 1.95
N PRO A 11 -6.21 6.63 1.84
CA PRO A 11 -6.05 5.95 0.57
C PRO A 11 -7.37 5.33 0.14
N LYS A 12 -7.54 5.20 -1.18
CA LYS A 12 -8.70 4.49 -1.72
C LYS A 12 -8.61 3.02 -1.37
N ALA A 13 -9.75 2.45 -1.01
CA ALA A 13 -9.89 1.06 -0.59
C ALA A 13 -11.23 0.53 -1.05
N CYS A 14 -11.35 -0.79 -1.08
CA CYS A 14 -12.60 -1.45 -1.42
C CYS A 14 -13.05 -2.34 -0.27
N PRO A 15 -14.36 -2.55 -0.10
CA PRO A 15 -14.85 -3.52 0.86
C PRO A 15 -14.63 -4.95 0.35
N ARG A 16 -14.74 -5.93 1.26
CA ARG A 16 -14.55 -7.35 0.92
C ARG A 16 -15.50 -7.85 -0.15
N ASN A 17 -16.70 -7.27 -0.23
CA ASN A 17 -17.73 -7.67 -1.17
C ASN A 17 -17.67 -6.96 -2.53
N ALA A 18 -16.68 -6.08 -2.74
CA ALA A 18 -16.47 -5.46 -4.04
C ALA A 18 -16.10 -6.52 -5.08
N SER A 19 -16.63 -6.40 -6.30
CA SER A 19 -16.26 -7.31 -7.37
C SER A 19 -14.83 -7.03 -7.86
N LEU A 20 -14.17 -8.03 -8.39
CA LEU A 20 -12.85 -7.84 -8.97
C LEU A 20 -12.86 -6.87 -10.15
N SER A 21 -13.98 -6.80 -10.88
CA SER A 21 -14.15 -5.80 -11.94
C SER A 21 -14.09 -4.38 -11.39
N GLN A 22 -14.74 -4.12 -10.26
CA GLN A 22 -14.69 -2.82 -9.58
C GLN A 22 -13.28 -2.48 -9.12
N ILE A 23 -12.57 -3.47 -8.57
CA ILE A 23 -11.20 -3.30 -8.12
C ILE A 23 -10.27 -3.02 -9.30
N ALA A 24 -10.43 -3.76 -10.41
CA ALA A 24 -9.65 -3.55 -11.61
C ALA A 24 -9.87 -2.15 -12.20
N GLN A 25 -11.11 -1.66 -12.18
CA GLN A 25 -11.44 -0.31 -12.61
C GLN A 25 -10.75 0.74 -11.75
N MET A 26 -10.72 0.53 -10.43
CA MET A 26 -9.99 1.41 -9.51
C MET A 26 -8.49 1.42 -9.83
N MET A 27 -7.90 0.26 -10.08
CA MET A 27 -6.50 0.14 -10.48
C MET A 27 -6.19 0.94 -11.74
N ARG A 28 -7.08 0.85 -12.74
CA ARG A 28 -6.95 1.59 -13.98
C ARG A 28 -7.07 3.09 -13.76
N ASP A 29 -8.10 3.51 -13.03
CA ASP A 29 -8.41 4.93 -12.86
C ASP A 29 -7.41 5.65 -11.95
N GLU A 30 -6.88 4.94 -10.97
CA GLU A 30 -5.89 5.49 -10.01
C GLU A 30 -4.45 5.16 -10.38
N ASP A 31 -4.24 4.36 -11.44
CA ASP A 31 -2.91 3.90 -11.88
C ASP A 31 -2.14 3.21 -10.74
N ILE A 32 -2.78 2.25 -10.11
CA ILE A 32 -2.19 1.48 -8.99
C ILE A 32 -2.36 -0.02 -9.25
N GLY A 33 -1.42 -0.81 -8.73
CA GLY A 33 -1.43 -2.27 -8.86
C GLY A 33 -1.83 -3.00 -7.58
N GLU A 34 -2.20 -2.29 -6.52
CA GLU A 34 -2.61 -2.86 -5.25
C GLU A 34 -3.72 -2.03 -4.63
N VAL A 35 -4.78 -2.69 -4.19
CA VAL A 35 -5.92 -2.05 -3.54
C VAL A 35 -6.10 -2.65 -2.15
N PRO A 36 -6.05 -1.83 -1.09
CA PRO A 36 -6.38 -2.31 0.25
C PRO A 36 -7.84 -2.70 0.34
N ILE A 37 -8.10 -3.79 1.08
CA ILE A 37 -9.45 -4.28 1.33
C ILE A 37 -9.77 -4.07 2.80
N VAL A 38 -10.93 -3.45 3.06
CA VAL A 38 -11.35 -3.08 4.40
C VAL A 38 -12.72 -3.67 4.71
N ARG A 39 -13.07 -3.74 6.01
CA ARG A 39 -14.40 -4.17 6.43
C ARG A 39 -15.46 -3.17 5.98
N GLU A 40 -16.67 -3.68 5.77
CA GLU A 40 -17.82 -2.91 5.26
C GLU A 40 -18.49 -2.04 6.33
N ASP A 41 -18.08 -2.15 7.59
CA ASP A 41 -18.73 -1.50 8.74
C ASP A 41 -18.40 -0.01 8.91
N GLY A 42 -17.61 0.56 8.00
CA GLY A 42 -17.23 1.98 8.07
C GLY A 42 -16.00 2.28 8.93
N GLY A 43 -15.51 1.31 9.70
CA GLY A 43 -14.32 1.47 10.53
C GLY A 43 -13.00 1.36 9.79
N LYS A 44 -13.05 0.99 8.52
CA LYS A 44 -11.88 0.87 7.63
C LYS A 44 -10.81 -0.11 8.14
N LYS A 45 -11.20 -1.12 8.90
CA LYS A 45 -10.29 -2.17 9.35
C LYS A 45 -9.67 -2.86 8.14
N LEU A 46 -8.36 -2.86 8.07
CA LEU A 46 -7.64 -3.52 6.98
C LEU A 46 -7.73 -5.04 7.16
N VAL A 47 -8.25 -5.73 6.14
CA VAL A 47 -8.41 -7.18 6.18
C VAL A 47 -7.58 -7.91 5.13
N GLY A 48 -7.17 -7.21 4.08
CA GLY A 48 -6.36 -7.82 3.04
C GLY A 48 -5.95 -6.81 1.99
N VAL A 49 -5.32 -7.31 0.93
CA VAL A 49 -5.00 -6.53 -0.26
C VAL A 49 -5.29 -7.38 -1.49
N VAL A 50 -5.68 -6.71 -2.57
CA VAL A 50 -5.77 -7.34 -3.89
C VAL A 50 -4.77 -6.66 -4.80
N THR A 51 -3.90 -7.44 -5.40
CA THR A 51 -2.92 -6.95 -6.37
C THR A 51 -3.37 -7.30 -7.79
N ASP A 52 -2.80 -6.63 -8.78
CA ASP A 52 -2.99 -6.98 -10.19
C ASP A 52 -2.59 -8.43 -10.46
N ARG A 53 -1.53 -8.91 -9.81
CA ARG A 53 -1.12 -10.31 -9.91
C ARG A 53 -2.19 -11.26 -9.33
N ASP A 54 -2.82 -10.91 -8.21
CA ASP A 54 -3.91 -11.72 -7.63
C ASP A 54 -5.04 -11.89 -8.64
N ILE A 55 -5.41 -10.81 -9.33
CA ILE A 55 -6.48 -10.86 -10.34
C ILE A 55 -6.09 -11.78 -11.49
N VAL A 56 -4.88 -11.65 -11.99
CA VAL A 56 -4.40 -12.47 -13.11
C VAL A 56 -4.34 -13.94 -12.72
N VAL A 57 -3.73 -14.25 -11.58
CA VAL A 57 -3.42 -15.63 -11.18
C VAL A 57 -4.62 -16.34 -10.59
N ARG A 58 -5.40 -15.65 -9.77
CA ARG A 58 -6.50 -16.26 -9.00
C ARG A 58 -7.86 -16.14 -9.68
N ALA A 59 -8.00 -15.24 -10.64
CA ALA A 59 -9.25 -15.06 -11.36
C ALA A 59 -9.13 -15.39 -12.84
N VAL A 60 -8.30 -14.66 -13.57
CA VAL A 60 -8.19 -14.81 -15.03
C VAL A 60 -7.66 -16.20 -15.39
N ALA A 61 -6.58 -16.64 -14.76
CA ALA A 61 -5.99 -17.95 -15.04
C ALA A 61 -6.92 -19.11 -14.68
N GLU A 62 -7.79 -18.92 -13.69
CA GLU A 62 -8.76 -19.92 -13.27
C GLU A 62 -10.06 -19.91 -14.09
N GLY A 63 -10.18 -19.00 -15.06
CA GLY A 63 -11.38 -18.88 -15.90
C GLY A 63 -12.57 -18.28 -15.18
N GLU A 64 -12.35 -17.60 -14.05
CA GLU A 64 -13.41 -16.98 -13.28
C GLU A 64 -13.87 -15.66 -13.90
N ASN A 65 -15.15 -15.35 -13.73
CA ASN A 65 -15.70 -14.08 -14.19
C ASN A 65 -15.44 -12.99 -13.14
N PRO A 66 -14.59 -11.97 -13.43
CA PRO A 66 -14.29 -10.93 -12.44
C PRO A 66 -15.48 -10.13 -11.94
N SER A 67 -16.59 -10.13 -12.69
CA SER A 67 -17.81 -9.45 -12.26
C SER A 67 -18.60 -10.22 -11.21
N ARG A 68 -18.30 -11.51 -11.03
CA ARG A 68 -19.03 -12.41 -10.13
C ARG A 68 -18.26 -12.81 -8.89
N ILE A 69 -16.94 -12.64 -8.90
CA ILE A 69 -16.11 -12.95 -7.73
C ILE A 69 -15.71 -11.66 -7.03
N THR A 70 -15.49 -11.76 -5.72
CA THR A 70 -15.27 -10.61 -4.85
C THR A 70 -13.83 -10.53 -4.38
N ALA A 71 -13.50 -9.38 -3.77
CA ALA A 71 -12.20 -9.17 -3.14
C ALA A 71 -11.89 -10.29 -2.14
N GLU A 72 -12.87 -10.70 -1.34
CA GLU A 72 -12.67 -11.75 -0.32
C GLU A 72 -12.21 -13.06 -0.93
N ASP A 73 -12.71 -13.39 -2.13
CA ASP A 73 -12.33 -14.63 -2.83
C ASP A 73 -10.87 -14.63 -3.32
N CYS A 74 -10.30 -13.46 -3.56
CA CYS A 74 -9.00 -13.34 -4.22
C CYS A 74 -7.94 -12.57 -3.43
N MET A 75 -8.30 -11.89 -2.35
CA MET A 75 -7.37 -11.08 -1.59
C MET A 75 -6.30 -11.92 -0.90
N THR A 76 -5.14 -11.32 -0.69
CA THR A 76 -4.12 -11.83 0.19
C THR A 76 -4.43 -11.35 1.60
N SER A 77 -4.59 -12.27 2.54
CA SER A 77 -4.94 -11.96 3.93
C SER A 77 -4.12 -12.84 4.88
N PRO A 78 -3.65 -12.32 6.02
CA PRO A 78 -3.71 -10.91 6.39
C PRO A 78 -2.84 -10.02 5.49
N ALA A 79 -3.18 -8.74 5.41
CA ALA A 79 -2.36 -7.78 4.65
C ALA A 79 -1.06 -7.50 5.38
N ILE A 80 0.04 -7.37 4.63
CA ILE A 80 1.28 -6.82 5.18
C ILE A 80 1.05 -5.32 5.37
N SER A 81 1.29 -4.82 6.57
CA SER A 81 1.07 -3.41 6.91
C SER A 81 2.07 -2.92 7.96
N CYS A 82 2.20 -1.61 8.06
CA CYS A 82 2.97 -0.97 9.14
C CYS A 82 2.04 -0.10 9.98
N GLY A 83 2.36 0.02 11.26
CA GLY A 83 1.70 0.99 12.12
C GLY A 83 2.11 2.42 11.77
N GLU A 84 1.24 3.37 12.03
CA GLU A 84 1.50 4.78 11.73
C GLU A 84 2.68 5.36 12.53
N ASN A 85 3.06 4.71 13.63
CA ASN A 85 4.18 5.11 14.47
C ASN A 85 5.46 4.31 14.21
N ALA A 86 5.47 3.43 13.21
CA ALA A 86 6.67 2.70 12.83
C ALA A 86 7.68 3.65 12.17
N SER A 87 8.97 3.30 12.21
CA SER A 87 10.01 4.09 11.57
C SER A 87 9.99 3.89 10.05
N LEU A 88 10.51 4.87 9.32
CA LEU A 88 10.68 4.75 7.87
C LEU A 88 11.58 3.57 7.50
N GLU A 89 12.64 3.35 8.28
CA GLU A 89 13.56 2.23 8.04
C GLU A 89 12.86 0.90 8.18
N GLU A 90 12.01 0.76 9.19
CA GLU A 90 11.23 -0.46 9.40
C GLU A 90 10.27 -0.69 8.24
N CYS A 91 9.55 0.34 7.82
CA CYS A 91 8.64 0.28 6.68
C CYS A 91 9.39 -0.13 5.40
N ALA A 92 10.51 0.53 5.12
CA ALA A 92 11.34 0.25 3.95
C ALA A 92 11.86 -1.20 3.97
N ARG A 93 12.29 -1.67 5.13
CA ARG A 93 12.78 -3.04 5.31
C ARG A 93 11.70 -4.07 5.03
N MET A 94 10.49 -3.83 5.54
CA MET A 94 9.35 -4.72 5.30
C MET A 94 8.95 -4.74 3.83
N MET A 95 8.93 -3.57 3.18
CA MET A 95 8.63 -3.50 1.75
C MET A 95 9.65 -4.27 0.92
N ALA A 96 10.92 -4.15 1.23
CA ALA A 96 11.99 -4.88 0.54
C ALA A 96 11.88 -6.38 0.79
N SER A 97 11.68 -6.80 2.03
CA SER A 97 11.63 -8.20 2.42
C SER A 97 10.42 -8.93 1.82
N HIS A 98 9.28 -8.26 1.71
CA HIS A 98 8.05 -8.82 1.13
C HIS A 98 7.88 -8.50 -0.36
N ARG A 99 8.82 -7.76 -0.95
CA ARG A 99 8.81 -7.37 -2.37
C ARG A 99 7.52 -6.65 -2.78
N ILE A 100 7.06 -5.74 -1.93
CA ILE A 100 5.87 -4.95 -2.19
C ILE A 100 6.24 -3.49 -2.47
N ARG A 101 5.47 -2.83 -3.32
CA ARG A 101 5.72 -1.45 -3.75
C ARG A 101 4.85 -0.43 -3.04
N ARG A 102 3.85 -0.88 -2.33
CA ARG A 102 2.91 -0.03 -1.59
C ARG A 102 2.64 -0.68 -0.25
N MET A 103 2.81 0.07 0.81
CA MET A 103 2.62 -0.42 2.18
C MET A 103 1.40 0.25 2.79
N PRO A 104 0.35 -0.51 3.10
CA PRO A 104 -0.76 0.02 3.89
C PRO A 104 -0.28 0.42 5.28
N ILE A 105 -0.72 1.57 5.74
CA ILE A 105 -0.42 2.08 7.07
C ILE A 105 -1.72 2.06 7.89
N VAL A 106 -1.62 1.50 9.08
CA VAL A 106 -2.78 1.37 9.98
C VAL A 106 -2.54 2.13 11.28
N ASP A 107 -3.63 2.58 11.89
CA ASP A 107 -3.60 3.20 13.21
C ASP A 107 -3.61 2.14 14.31
N SER A 108 -3.68 2.57 15.57
CA SER A 108 -3.66 1.66 16.74
C SER A 108 -4.86 0.70 16.77
N SER A 109 -5.93 1.03 16.07
CA SER A 109 -7.12 0.16 15.94
C SER A 109 -7.02 -0.83 14.80
N GLY A 110 -5.97 -0.77 13.99
CA GLY A 110 -5.85 -1.58 12.78
C GLY A 110 -6.62 -1.02 11.59
N SER A 111 -7.10 0.22 11.69
CA SER A 111 -7.82 0.89 10.61
C SER A 111 -6.85 1.52 9.63
N LEU A 112 -7.15 1.40 8.34
CA LEU A 112 -6.34 1.94 7.28
C LEU A 112 -6.33 3.48 7.35
N CYS A 113 -5.15 4.08 7.46
CA CYS A 113 -5.01 5.53 7.55
C CYS A 113 -4.08 6.11 6.49
N GLY A 114 -3.31 5.29 5.80
CA GLY A 114 -2.39 5.80 4.79
C GLY A 114 -1.80 4.70 3.91
N ILE A 115 -1.07 5.13 2.89
CA ILE A 115 -0.27 4.28 2.02
C ILE A 115 1.10 4.94 1.85
N VAL A 116 2.15 4.14 1.97
CA VAL A 116 3.50 4.56 1.60
C VAL A 116 3.88 3.81 0.33
N ALA A 117 4.19 4.55 -0.72
CA ALA A 117 4.66 3.96 -1.97
C ALA A 117 6.19 3.91 -1.98
N GLN A 118 6.75 2.95 -2.72
CA GLN A 118 8.19 2.85 -2.90
C GLN A 118 8.79 4.16 -3.44
N ALA A 119 8.08 4.82 -4.34
CA ALA A 119 8.49 6.11 -4.90
C ALA A 119 8.63 7.19 -3.82
N ASP A 120 7.77 7.18 -2.79
CA ASP A 120 7.85 8.12 -1.67
C ASP A 120 9.13 7.92 -0.86
N LEU A 121 9.51 6.66 -0.64
CA LEU A 121 10.75 6.32 0.07
C LEU A 121 11.98 6.73 -0.74
N GLN A 122 11.97 6.48 -2.04
CA GLN A 122 13.07 6.87 -2.94
C GLN A 122 13.24 8.39 -3.00
N ALA A 123 12.16 9.13 -3.04
CA ALA A 123 12.19 10.60 -3.02
C ALA A 123 12.79 11.12 -1.70
N THR A 124 12.44 10.49 -0.58
CA THR A 124 12.97 10.83 0.74
C THR A 124 14.48 10.55 0.81
N ASP A 125 14.93 9.40 0.33
CA ASP A 125 16.35 9.04 0.29
C ASP A 125 17.13 10.01 -0.59
N ALA A 126 16.61 10.35 -1.76
CA ALA A 126 17.24 11.31 -2.66
C ALA A 126 17.37 12.69 -2.02
N ARG A 127 16.35 13.13 -1.30
CA ARG A 127 16.36 14.40 -0.58
C ARG A 127 17.40 14.39 0.53
N SER A 128 17.45 13.33 1.33
CA SER A 128 18.43 13.16 2.41
C SER A 128 19.84 13.16 1.87
N LEU A 129 20.07 12.50 0.74
CA LEU A 129 21.39 12.47 0.09
C LEU A 129 21.80 13.86 -0.38
N LYS A 130 20.88 14.62 -0.98
CA LYS A 130 21.14 16.01 -1.41
C LYS A 130 21.49 16.89 -0.22
N GLU A 131 20.78 16.78 0.88
CA GLU A 131 21.05 17.52 2.10
C GLU A 131 22.42 17.17 2.66
N GLU A 132 22.78 15.90 2.69
CA GLU A 132 24.09 15.45 3.14
C GLU A 132 25.22 16.02 2.29
N VAL A 133 25.10 15.98 0.97
CA VAL A 133 26.08 16.55 0.04
C VAL A 133 26.20 18.05 0.25
N ALA A 134 25.10 18.77 0.37
CA ALA A 134 25.10 20.21 0.62
C ALA A 134 25.83 20.54 1.93
N ASN A 135 25.58 19.77 2.99
CA ASN A 135 26.24 19.96 4.28
C ASN A 135 27.76 19.73 4.19
N ARG A 136 28.18 18.71 3.47
CA ARG A 136 29.60 18.40 3.25
C ARG A 136 30.30 19.53 2.49
N VAL A 137 29.64 20.05 1.46
CA VAL A 137 30.21 21.15 0.65
C VAL A 137 30.30 22.44 1.45
N SER A 138 29.33 22.72 2.34
CA SER A 138 29.30 23.96 3.11
C SER A 138 30.12 23.91 4.40
N THR A 139 30.60 22.74 4.81
CA THR A 139 31.43 22.60 6.05
C THR A 139 32.89 22.86 5.73
N PRO A 140 33.53 23.87 6.35
CA PRO A 140 34.95 24.09 6.16
C PRO A 140 35.78 22.95 6.76
N HIS A 141 36.80 22.54 6.08
CA HIS A 141 37.73 21.51 6.55
C HIS A 141 39.00 22.11 7.11
#